data_152cfb14f135304af9aa87e121091a77
#
_entry.id   152cfb14f135304af9aa87e121091a77
#
_cell.length_a   1.000
_cell.length_b   1.000
_cell.length_c   1.000
_cell.angle_alpha   90.00
_cell.angle_beta   90.00
_cell.angle_gamma   90.00
#
_symmetry.space_group_name_H-M   'P 1'
#
loop_
_entity.id
_entity.type
_entity.pdbx_description
1 polymer ?
#
loop_
_entity_poly.entity_id
_entity_poly.type
_entity_poly.pdbx_seq_one_letter_code
_entity_poly.pdbx_strand_id
1 'polypeptide(L)'
;MSYKQSIIDAMGWLGEQPDTLFIGQTVVHGGSFFAASLERVPMNRRVEFPLAEEMQLGASLGMALSGELCIVSIYPRIDFLLLAMSQLVNHIDKIGVMSDGKMKPRIIIRTAIGPKKPLDGGPQHTGNYVAAIKAMLTTVNVYYLQTADIAVEMYQHAYRSGGAWLFVEEGSLYAE
;
A
#
# COMPACT_ATOMS: atom_id res chain seq x y z
N MET A 1 0.96 -8.09 -20.96
CA MET A 1 -0.10 -7.75 -19.96
C MET A 1 0.03 -6.27 -19.67
N SER A 2 -1.08 -5.51 -19.56
CA SER A 2 -0.98 -4.09 -19.19
C SER A 2 -0.62 -3.94 -17.70
N TYR A 3 -0.04 -2.79 -17.34
CA TYR A 3 0.30 -2.50 -15.94
C TYR A 3 -0.93 -2.60 -15.02
N LYS A 4 -2.04 -1.99 -15.43
CA LYS A 4 -3.32 -2.06 -14.70
C LYS A 4 -3.76 -3.50 -14.46
N GLN A 5 -3.69 -4.36 -15.49
CA GLN A 5 -4.11 -5.76 -15.37
C GLN A 5 -3.21 -6.54 -14.41
N SER A 6 -1.89 -6.30 -14.45
CA SER A 6 -0.96 -6.94 -13.51
C SER A 6 -1.25 -6.55 -12.05
N ILE A 7 -1.64 -5.30 -11.81
CA ILE A 7 -2.04 -4.87 -10.45
C ILE A 7 -3.38 -5.50 -10.04
N ILE A 8 -4.37 -5.58 -10.96
CA ILE A 8 -5.65 -6.27 -10.68
C ILE A 8 -5.38 -7.74 -10.30
N ASP A 9 -4.51 -8.41 -11.03
CA ASP A 9 -4.18 -9.82 -10.77
C ASP A 9 -3.44 -9.98 -9.43
N ALA A 10 -2.50 -9.07 -9.12
CA ALA A 10 -1.80 -9.06 -7.84
C ALA A 10 -2.76 -8.86 -6.66
N MET A 11 -3.67 -7.87 -6.77
CA MET A 11 -4.67 -7.59 -5.74
C MET A 11 -5.69 -8.73 -5.60
N GLY A 12 -6.12 -9.31 -6.73
CA GLY A 12 -7.00 -10.48 -6.72
C GLY A 12 -6.36 -11.65 -5.98
N TRP A 13 -5.10 -11.97 -6.30
CA TRP A 13 -4.36 -13.02 -5.60
C TRP A 13 -4.22 -12.76 -4.10
N LEU A 14 -3.92 -11.52 -3.68
CA LEU A 14 -3.89 -11.13 -2.26
C LEU A 14 -5.29 -11.28 -1.62
N GLY A 15 -6.36 -10.92 -2.35
CA GLY A 15 -7.74 -11.05 -1.87
C GLY A 15 -8.21 -12.48 -1.66
N GLU A 16 -7.58 -13.46 -2.32
CA GLU A 16 -7.81 -14.89 -2.14
C GLU A 16 -7.13 -15.45 -0.88
N GLN A 17 -6.15 -14.75 -0.32
CA GLN A 17 -5.48 -15.22 0.89
C GLN A 17 -6.40 -15.08 2.11
N PRO A 18 -6.50 -16.09 2.98
CA PRO A 18 -7.51 -16.14 4.05
C PRO A 18 -7.31 -15.06 5.12
N ASP A 19 -6.09 -14.60 5.29
CA ASP A 19 -5.64 -13.67 6.33
C ASP A 19 -5.42 -12.22 5.83
N THR A 20 -5.79 -11.89 4.59
CA THR A 20 -5.61 -10.54 4.02
C THR A 20 -6.83 -9.67 4.29
N LEU A 21 -6.58 -8.42 4.68
CA LEU A 21 -7.59 -7.37 4.81
C LEU A 21 -7.09 -6.09 4.14
N PHE A 22 -7.93 -5.51 3.28
CA PHE A 22 -7.65 -4.26 2.59
C PHE A 22 -8.32 -3.11 3.32
N ILE A 23 -7.54 -2.12 3.73
CA ILE A 23 -8.08 -0.92 4.37
C ILE A 23 -7.56 0.33 3.68
N GLY A 24 -8.36 1.35 3.62
CA GLY A 24 -7.92 2.63 3.07
C GLY A 24 -9.04 3.47 2.52
N GLN A 25 -8.62 4.49 1.81
CA GLN A 25 -9.52 5.43 1.14
C GLN A 25 -9.84 4.90 -0.26
N THR A 26 -11.10 5.00 -0.67
CA THR A 26 -11.61 4.53 -1.97
C THR A 26 -11.41 3.03 -2.23
N VAL A 27 -11.45 2.22 -1.17
CA VAL A 27 -11.33 0.76 -1.30
C VAL A 27 -12.69 0.08 -1.47
N VAL A 28 -13.76 0.68 -0.96
CA VAL A 28 -15.15 0.22 -1.11
C VAL A 28 -15.89 1.04 -2.17
N HIS A 29 -15.69 2.36 -2.16
CA HIS A 29 -16.36 3.27 -3.07
C HIS A 29 -15.51 3.47 -4.34
N GLY A 30 -16.17 3.39 -5.50
CA GLY A 30 -15.51 3.62 -6.79
C GLY A 30 -15.03 5.07 -6.97
N GLY A 31 -14.33 5.33 -8.09
CA GLY A 31 -13.93 6.68 -8.48
C GLY A 31 -12.42 6.93 -8.56
N SER A 32 -11.60 5.94 -8.20
CA SER A 32 -10.15 6.03 -8.38
C SER A 32 -9.60 4.83 -9.15
N PHE A 33 -8.41 4.96 -9.72
CA PHE A 33 -7.74 3.82 -10.34
C PHE A 33 -7.36 2.74 -9.31
N PHE A 34 -7.15 3.12 -8.04
CA PHE A 34 -6.97 2.15 -6.96
C PHE A 34 -8.23 1.32 -6.73
N ALA A 35 -9.40 1.96 -6.65
CA ALA A 35 -10.67 1.24 -6.52
C ALA A 35 -10.88 0.26 -7.69
N ALA A 36 -10.61 0.71 -8.92
CA ALA A 36 -10.70 -0.14 -10.10
C ALA A 36 -9.74 -1.34 -10.06
N SER A 37 -8.55 -1.18 -9.46
CA SER A 37 -7.59 -2.27 -9.32
C SER A 37 -7.99 -3.32 -8.29
N LEU A 38 -9.00 -3.05 -7.47
CA LEU A 38 -9.52 -4.00 -6.46
C LEU A 38 -10.72 -4.81 -6.96
N GLU A 39 -11.10 -4.73 -8.24
CA GLU A 39 -12.32 -5.38 -8.77
C GLU A 39 -12.42 -6.87 -8.45
N ARG A 40 -11.29 -7.57 -8.34
CA ARG A 40 -11.20 -9.00 -8.00
C ARG A 40 -11.07 -9.30 -6.50
N VAL A 41 -10.94 -8.27 -5.66
CA VAL A 41 -10.88 -8.44 -4.20
C VAL A 41 -12.31 -8.54 -3.66
N PRO A 42 -12.66 -9.56 -2.85
CA PRO A 42 -13.99 -9.67 -2.25
C PRO A 42 -14.36 -8.46 -1.39
N MET A 43 -15.60 -8.01 -1.44
CA MET A 43 -16.07 -6.83 -0.70
C MET A 43 -15.95 -6.98 0.82
N ASN A 44 -16.14 -8.20 1.35
CA ASN A 44 -15.98 -8.49 2.78
C ASN A 44 -14.52 -8.48 3.26
N ARG A 45 -13.59 -8.28 2.35
CA ARG A 45 -12.14 -8.08 2.63
C ARG A 45 -11.72 -6.62 2.52
N ARG A 46 -12.67 -5.71 2.29
CA ARG A 46 -12.39 -4.27 2.13
C ARG A 46 -13.03 -3.49 3.26
N VAL A 47 -12.26 -2.61 3.86
CA VAL A 47 -12.70 -1.67 4.90
C VAL A 47 -12.40 -0.25 4.43
N GLU A 48 -13.46 0.50 4.13
CA GLU A 48 -13.30 1.93 3.83
C GLU A 48 -12.87 2.67 5.08
N PHE A 49 -11.85 3.50 4.94
CA PHE A 49 -11.32 4.31 6.04
C PHE A 49 -11.58 5.79 5.79
N PRO A 50 -11.84 6.58 6.82
CA PRO A 50 -11.98 8.03 6.67
C PRO A 50 -10.67 8.67 6.22
N LEU A 51 -10.74 9.93 5.74
CA LEU A 51 -9.56 10.75 5.40
C LEU A 51 -8.81 11.13 6.67
N ALA A 52 -8.08 10.17 7.22
CA ALA A 52 -7.29 10.29 8.44
C ALA A 52 -6.06 9.38 8.30
N GLU A 53 -5.10 9.80 7.52
CA GLU A 53 -3.97 9.00 7.01
C GLU A 53 -3.13 8.41 8.14
N GLU A 54 -2.84 9.21 9.16
CA GLU A 54 -2.08 8.76 10.33
C GLU A 54 -2.86 7.69 11.12
N MET A 55 -4.15 7.91 11.35
CA MET A 55 -5.01 6.95 12.04
C MET A 55 -5.13 5.65 11.24
N GLN A 56 -5.24 5.73 9.92
CA GLN A 56 -5.30 4.56 9.05
C GLN A 56 -4.05 3.68 9.21
N LEU A 57 -2.87 4.27 9.19
CA LEU A 57 -1.63 3.51 9.31
C LEU A 57 -1.41 2.96 10.72
N GLY A 58 -1.77 3.73 11.76
CA GLY A 58 -1.76 3.27 13.14
C GLY A 58 -2.72 2.11 13.38
N ALA A 59 -3.94 2.19 12.83
CA ALA A 59 -4.91 1.09 12.87
C ALA A 59 -4.41 -0.14 12.11
N SER A 60 -3.77 0.05 10.94
CA SER A 60 -3.13 -1.04 10.18
C SER A 60 -2.10 -1.78 11.03
N LEU A 61 -1.25 -1.04 11.73
CA LEU A 61 -0.26 -1.62 12.64
C LEU A 61 -0.93 -2.39 13.78
N GLY A 62 -1.91 -1.79 14.46
CA GLY A 62 -2.63 -2.43 15.54
C GLY A 62 -3.31 -3.73 15.12
N MET A 63 -4.01 -3.73 13.97
CA MET A 63 -4.66 -4.93 13.43
C MET A 63 -3.65 -6.02 13.04
N ALA A 64 -2.53 -5.64 12.42
CA ALA A 64 -1.48 -6.61 12.07
C ALA A 64 -0.78 -7.21 13.30
N LEU A 65 -0.76 -6.51 14.44
CA LEU A 65 -0.18 -7.00 15.70
C LEU A 65 -1.18 -7.79 16.55
N SER A 66 -2.48 -7.53 16.40
CA SER A 66 -3.53 -8.17 17.22
C SER A 66 -3.94 -9.57 16.74
N GLY A 67 -3.53 -9.96 15.54
CA GLY A 67 -3.92 -11.20 14.91
C GLY A 67 -2.90 -11.67 13.88
N GLU A 68 -3.29 -12.70 13.13
CA GLU A 68 -2.46 -13.26 12.05
C GLU A 68 -2.75 -12.57 10.70
N LEU A 69 -3.25 -11.32 10.73
CA LEU A 69 -3.66 -10.61 9.52
C LEU A 69 -2.47 -10.00 8.77
N CYS A 70 -2.54 -10.08 7.46
CA CYS A 70 -1.74 -9.29 6.53
C CYS A 70 -2.59 -8.09 6.09
N ILE A 71 -2.22 -6.90 6.51
CA ILE A 71 -2.97 -5.68 6.21
C ILE A 71 -2.43 -5.03 4.94
N VAL A 72 -3.29 -4.88 3.94
CA VAL A 72 -3.01 -4.07 2.75
C VAL A 72 -3.58 -2.67 2.97
N SER A 73 -2.72 -1.72 3.33
CA SER A 73 -3.10 -0.33 3.63
C SER A 73 -2.93 0.56 2.39
N ILE A 74 -4.02 1.14 1.88
CA ILE A 74 -4.07 1.83 0.59
C ILE A 74 -4.21 3.34 0.76
N TYR A 75 -3.27 4.06 0.16
CA TYR A 75 -3.25 5.53 0.03
C TYR A 75 -3.29 5.90 -1.46
N PRO A 76 -4.31 6.63 -1.94
CA PRO A 76 -4.45 6.90 -3.37
C PRO A 76 -3.32 7.72 -4.00
N ARG A 77 -2.58 8.47 -3.17
CA ARG A 77 -1.41 9.27 -3.59
C ARG A 77 -0.32 9.19 -2.54
N ILE A 78 0.92 9.17 -2.99
CA ILE A 78 2.09 9.23 -2.09
C ILE A 78 2.13 10.54 -1.31
N ASP A 79 1.59 11.62 -1.87
CA ASP A 79 1.45 12.92 -1.20
C ASP A 79 0.64 12.80 0.10
N PHE A 80 -0.39 11.97 0.13
CA PHE A 80 -1.23 11.76 1.33
C PHE A 80 -0.50 10.90 2.39
N LEU A 81 0.35 9.97 1.96
CA LEU A 81 1.15 9.17 2.87
C LEU A 81 2.08 10.04 3.73
N LEU A 82 2.45 11.24 3.28
CA LEU A 82 3.27 12.17 4.05
C LEU A 82 2.64 12.54 5.41
N LEU A 83 1.32 12.54 5.52
CA LEU A 83 0.62 12.78 6.79
C LEU A 83 0.78 11.61 7.78
N ALA A 84 1.10 10.42 7.30
CA ALA A 84 1.29 9.22 8.12
C ALA A 84 2.78 8.89 8.37
N MET A 85 3.70 9.80 8.04
CA MET A 85 5.14 9.50 8.12
C MET A 85 5.62 9.17 9.53
N SER A 86 5.03 9.75 10.57
CA SER A 86 5.36 9.37 11.95
C SER A 86 5.03 7.91 12.24
N GLN A 87 3.85 7.45 11.82
CA GLN A 87 3.45 6.04 11.97
C GLN A 87 4.36 5.11 11.17
N LEU A 88 4.76 5.51 9.97
CA LEU A 88 5.65 4.71 9.13
C LEU A 88 7.05 4.62 9.72
N VAL A 89 7.68 5.78 10.00
CA VAL A 89 9.12 5.86 10.37
C VAL A 89 9.36 5.52 11.84
N ASN A 90 8.48 6.00 12.76
CA ASN A 90 8.71 5.85 14.20
C ASN A 90 8.05 4.60 14.80
N HIS A 91 7.01 4.07 14.15
CA HIS A 91 6.30 2.90 14.67
C HIS A 91 6.54 1.67 13.80
N ILE A 92 6.09 1.62 12.55
CA ILE A 92 6.20 0.41 11.72
C ILE A 92 7.66 0.04 11.48
N ASP A 93 8.51 0.99 11.09
CA ASP A 93 9.92 0.74 10.81
C ASP A 93 10.71 0.29 12.05
N LYS A 94 10.31 0.72 13.25
CA LYS A 94 11.06 0.47 14.48
C LYS A 94 10.46 -0.57 15.41
N ILE A 95 9.21 -0.97 15.21
CA ILE A 95 8.50 -1.86 16.15
C ILE A 95 9.25 -3.19 16.38
N GLY A 96 9.87 -3.74 15.36
CA GLY A 96 10.67 -4.95 15.47
C GLY A 96 11.87 -4.77 16.41
N VAL A 97 12.59 -3.66 16.23
CA VAL A 97 13.75 -3.32 17.08
C VAL A 97 13.32 -3.01 18.51
N MET A 98 12.26 -2.17 18.67
CA MET A 98 11.74 -1.77 19.99
C MET A 98 11.19 -2.95 20.79
N SER A 99 10.70 -4.00 20.12
CA SER A 99 10.15 -5.19 20.74
C SER A 99 11.15 -6.35 20.87
N ASP A 100 12.41 -6.12 20.58
CA ASP A 100 13.46 -7.18 20.53
C ASP A 100 13.05 -8.34 19.60
N GLY A 101 12.54 -8.00 18.42
CA GLY A 101 12.11 -8.95 17.39
C GLY A 101 10.81 -9.70 17.67
N LYS A 102 10.11 -9.39 18.78
CA LYS A 102 8.87 -10.09 19.18
C LYS A 102 7.66 -9.66 18.36
N MET A 103 7.62 -8.40 17.92
CA MET A 103 6.53 -7.85 17.11
C MET A 103 6.97 -7.78 15.65
N LYS A 104 6.27 -8.52 14.79
CA LYS A 104 6.56 -8.61 13.35
C LYS A 104 5.27 -8.42 12.56
N PRO A 105 4.76 -7.17 12.44
CA PRO A 105 3.53 -6.90 11.74
C PRO A 105 3.69 -7.24 10.25
N ARG A 106 2.65 -7.83 9.65
CA ARG A 106 2.57 -8.08 8.21
C ARG A 106 1.74 -6.98 7.57
N ILE A 107 2.41 -6.00 6.97
CA ILE A 107 1.76 -4.82 6.38
C ILE A 107 2.30 -4.59 4.98
N ILE A 108 1.40 -4.47 4.02
CA ILE A 108 1.68 -4.02 2.66
C ILE A 108 1.05 -2.64 2.49
N ILE A 109 1.86 -1.60 2.52
CA ILE A 109 1.42 -0.23 2.24
C ILE A 109 1.46 -0.05 0.73
N ARG A 110 0.35 0.40 0.16
CA ARG A 110 0.20 0.58 -1.27
C ARG A 110 -0.16 2.03 -1.57
N THR A 111 0.64 2.70 -2.39
CA THR A 111 0.41 4.08 -2.83
C THR A 111 0.90 4.29 -4.25
N ALA A 112 0.62 5.47 -4.85
CA ALA A 112 1.12 5.79 -6.18
C ALA A 112 1.59 7.24 -6.30
N ILE A 113 2.51 7.45 -7.24
CA ILE A 113 2.76 8.78 -7.81
C ILE A 113 1.56 9.14 -8.68
N GLY A 114 0.96 10.27 -8.44
CA GLY A 114 -0.23 10.70 -9.18
C GLY A 114 0.08 10.97 -10.66
N PRO A 115 -0.77 10.49 -11.59
CA PRO A 115 -0.60 10.78 -13.00
C PRO A 115 -0.96 12.24 -13.31
N LYS A 116 -0.35 12.77 -14.37
CA LYS A 116 -0.71 14.08 -14.95
C LYS A 116 -1.73 13.96 -16.08
N LYS A 117 -2.04 12.76 -16.53
CA LYS A 117 -3.04 12.45 -17.56
C LYS A 117 -3.89 11.25 -17.10
N PRO A 118 -5.17 11.19 -17.42
CA PRO A 118 -5.99 12.17 -18.14
C PRO A 118 -6.31 13.44 -17.33
N LEU A 119 -6.09 13.44 -16.01
CA LEU A 119 -6.33 14.56 -15.11
C LEU A 119 -5.06 14.87 -14.32
N ASP A 120 -4.58 16.11 -14.41
CA ASP A 120 -3.50 16.61 -13.55
C ASP A 120 -4.10 17.19 -12.26
N GLY A 121 -3.83 16.51 -11.14
CA GLY A 121 -4.22 16.97 -9.81
C GLY A 121 -3.40 18.14 -9.28
N GLY A 122 -2.40 18.59 -10.03
CA GLY A 122 -1.48 19.66 -9.65
C GLY A 122 -0.35 19.16 -8.73
N PRO A 123 0.53 20.10 -8.29
CA PRO A 123 1.77 19.76 -7.59
C PRO A 123 1.57 19.06 -6.24
N GLN A 124 0.40 19.19 -5.63
CA GLN A 124 0.06 18.53 -4.38
C GLN A 124 -0.40 17.07 -4.56
N HIS A 125 -0.47 16.57 -5.80
CA HIS A 125 -0.96 15.21 -6.12
C HIS A 125 -0.04 14.45 -7.09
N THR A 126 1.10 15.03 -7.47
CA THR A 126 2.02 14.46 -8.45
C THR A 126 3.46 14.42 -7.96
N GLY A 127 3.66 14.49 -6.64
CA GLY A 127 4.98 14.42 -6.02
C GLY A 127 5.61 13.03 -6.14
N ASN A 128 6.94 12.99 -6.27
CA ASN A 128 7.72 11.75 -6.16
C ASN A 128 8.63 11.84 -4.94
N TYR A 129 8.23 11.17 -3.87
CA TYR A 129 8.95 11.16 -2.59
C TYR A 129 9.65 9.83 -2.32
N VAL A 130 9.74 8.93 -3.30
CA VAL A 130 10.29 7.56 -3.13
C VAL A 130 11.68 7.59 -2.51
N ALA A 131 12.59 8.40 -3.07
CA ALA A 131 13.97 8.47 -2.57
C ALA A 131 14.05 9.01 -1.14
N ALA A 132 13.26 10.04 -0.82
CA ALA A 132 13.22 10.63 0.51
C ALA A 132 12.67 9.66 1.55
N ILE A 133 11.56 8.99 1.25
CA ILE A 133 10.95 8.00 2.14
C ILE A 133 11.91 6.81 2.34
N LYS A 134 12.52 6.31 1.26
CA LYS A 134 13.48 5.21 1.35
C LYS A 134 14.68 5.55 2.24
N ALA A 135 15.15 6.79 2.22
CA ALA A 135 16.26 7.24 3.06
C ALA A 135 15.92 7.32 4.56
N MET A 136 14.64 7.40 4.92
CA MET A 136 14.18 7.44 6.32
C MET A 136 13.92 6.05 6.91
N LEU A 137 13.83 5.00 6.10
CA LEU A 137 13.42 3.66 6.51
C LEU A 137 14.61 2.71 6.57
N THR A 138 14.60 1.82 7.56
CA THR A 138 15.67 0.85 7.82
C THR A 138 15.23 -0.60 7.73
N THR A 139 13.98 -0.89 8.10
CA THR A 139 13.41 -2.24 8.12
C THR A 139 12.25 -2.44 7.16
N VAL A 140 11.54 -1.37 6.82
CA VAL A 140 10.47 -1.41 5.82
C VAL A 140 11.07 -1.52 4.42
N ASN A 141 10.66 -2.53 3.66
CA ASN A 141 11.08 -2.71 2.28
C ASN A 141 10.33 -1.72 1.37
N VAL A 142 11.05 -0.84 0.68
CA VAL A 142 10.45 0.13 -0.26
C VAL A 142 10.68 -0.31 -1.69
N TYR A 143 9.61 -0.51 -2.42
CA TYR A 143 9.67 -0.89 -3.83
C TYR A 143 8.91 0.10 -4.72
N TYR A 144 9.60 0.70 -5.68
CA TYR A 144 9.00 1.53 -6.71
C TYR A 144 8.67 0.68 -7.93
N LEU A 145 7.39 0.42 -8.13
CA LEU A 145 6.88 -0.47 -9.16
C LEU A 145 6.65 0.30 -10.47
N GLN A 146 7.57 0.14 -11.40
CA GLN A 146 7.60 0.87 -12.68
C GLN A 146 7.29 0.00 -13.90
N THR A 147 7.12 -1.31 -13.71
CA THR A 147 6.85 -2.25 -14.80
C THR A 147 5.76 -3.24 -14.44
N ALA A 148 5.05 -3.74 -15.46
CA ALA A 148 3.94 -4.67 -15.30
C ALA A 148 4.38 -6.10 -14.95
N ASP A 149 5.48 -6.53 -15.53
CA ASP A 149 5.95 -7.92 -15.59
C ASP A 149 6.25 -8.55 -14.23
N ILE A 150 6.72 -7.76 -13.28
CA ILE A 150 7.09 -8.24 -11.95
C ILE A 150 6.05 -7.91 -10.86
N ALA A 151 4.96 -7.21 -11.20
CA ALA A 151 4.01 -6.72 -10.19
C ALA A 151 3.42 -7.86 -9.36
N VAL A 152 2.90 -8.89 -9.99
CA VAL A 152 2.28 -10.03 -9.30
C VAL A 152 3.30 -10.73 -8.40
N GLU A 153 4.50 -11.01 -8.94
CA GLU A 153 5.56 -11.70 -8.20
C GLU A 153 5.99 -10.90 -6.96
N MET A 154 6.16 -9.58 -7.09
CA MET A 154 6.60 -8.72 -5.98
C MET A 154 5.57 -8.63 -4.86
N TYR A 155 4.28 -8.51 -5.18
CA TYR A 155 3.23 -8.55 -4.15
C TYR A 155 3.11 -9.92 -3.47
N GLN A 156 3.26 -11.01 -4.23
CA GLN A 156 3.32 -12.35 -3.68
C GLN A 156 4.55 -12.55 -2.79
N HIS A 157 5.70 -12.03 -3.20
CA HIS A 157 6.92 -12.08 -2.40
C HIS A 157 6.73 -11.33 -1.07
N ALA A 158 6.18 -10.11 -1.10
CA ALA A 158 5.90 -9.32 0.09
C ALA A 158 4.98 -10.05 1.08
N TYR A 159 3.92 -10.68 0.58
CA TYR A 159 3.02 -11.48 1.40
C TYR A 159 3.71 -12.68 2.04
N ARG A 160 4.51 -13.43 1.27
CA ARG A 160 5.18 -14.66 1.74
C ARG A 160 6.35 -14.37 2.67
N SER A 161 7.11 -13.31 2.41
CA SER A 161 8.25 -12.92 3.26
C SER A 161 7.83 -12.30 4.58
N GLY A 162 6.59 -11.75 4.64
CA GLY A 162 6.10 -11.03 5.81
C GLY A 162 6.82 -9.69 6.03
N GLY A 163 6.67 -9.15 7.25
CA GLY A 163 7.21 -7.85 7.60
C GLY A 163 6.43 -6.70 6.97
N ALA A 164 7.07 -5.55 6.86
CA ALA A 164 6.46 -4.34 6.31
C ALA A 164 7.04 -4.00 4.92
N TRP A 165 6.15 -3.71 4.00
CA TRP A 165 6.47 -3.34 2.62
C TRP A 165 5.74 -2.05 2.23
N LEU A 166 6.43 -1.17 1.52
CA LEU A 166 5.84 0.00 0.87
C LEU A 166 6.01 -0.14 -0.64
N PHE A 167 4.90 -0.34 -1.34
CA PHE A 167 4.85 -0.27 -2.79
C PHE A 167 4.42 1.11 -3.23
N VAL A 168 5.24 1.73 -4.05
CA VAL A 168 4.90 2.97 -4.75
C VAL A 168 4.69 2.62 -6.22
N GLU A 169 3.47 2.78 -6.70
CA GLU A 169 3.09 2.49 -8.07
C GLU A 169 3.24 3.72 -8.97
N GLU A 170 3.52 3.50 -10.24
CA GLU A 170 3.59 4.57 -11.23
C GLU A 170 2.19 4.82 -11.81
N GLY A 171 1.51 5.87 -11.34
CA GLY A 171 0.13 6.15 -11.71
C GLY A 171 -0.08 6.42 -13.21
N SER A 172 0.95 6.90 -13.91
CA SER A 172 0.87 7.16 -15.36
C SER A 172 0.68 5.87 -16.18
N LEU A 173 1.15 4.72 -15.69
CA LEU A 173 1.05 3.43 -16.37
C LEU A 173 -0.34 2.79 -16.30
N TYR A 174 -1.25 3.33 -15.49
CA TYR A 174 -2.62 2.81 -15.41
C TYR A 174 -3.50 3.15 -16.62
N ALA A 175 -3.07 4.12 -17.42
CA ALA A 175 -3.78 4.55 -18.64
C ALA A 175 -3.31 3.84 -19.92
N GLU A 176 -2.29 2.96 -19.82
CA GLU A 176 -1.72 2.21 -20.93
C GLU A 176 -2.39 0.85 -21.17
#